data_f31805d1bb43373f35cb1e356cedb3bd
#
_entry.id   f31805d1bb43373f35cb1e356cedb3bd
#
_cell.length_a   1.000
_cell.length_b   1.000
_cell.length_c   1.000
_cell.angle_alpha   90.00
_cell.angle_beta   90.00
_cell.angle_gamma   90.00
#
_symmetry.space_group_name_H-M   'P 1'
#
loop_
_entity.id
_entity.type
_entity.pdbx_description
1 polymer ?
#
loop_
_entity_poly.entity_id
_entity_poly.type
_entity_poly.pdbx_seq_one_letter_code
_entity_poly.pdbx_strand_id
1 'polypeptide(L)'
;GLFAGSGVGKSVLLGMMARFTAADVIVVGLIGERGREVKEFIENILGAAGLKRSVVIAVPADTSPLMRLQGAAYATSIAEHFRDQGRHVLLIMDSLTRFAMAQREVALAIGEPPVTRGYPPSVFARMPQLVERAGNGPEGGGSITAFYTVLAEGDDQQDPIAHAARAILDGPPVAQVAAGIDHAAARIH
;
A
#
# COMPACT_ATOMS: atom_id res chain seq x y z
N GLY A 1 4.08 4.14 -7.07
CA GLY A 1 2.74 4.32 -6.49
C GLY A 1 1.61 3.99 -7.44
N LEU A 2 0.51 3.44 -6.94
CA LEU A 2 -0.72 3.19 -7.69
C LEU A 2 -1.81 4.14 -7.18
N PHE A 3 -2.15 5.14 -7.99
CA PHE A 3 -3.18 6.13 -7.67
C PHE A 3 -4.50 5.72 -8.31
N ALA A 4 -5.55 5.53 -7.51
CA ALA A 4 -6.83 5.05 -7.99
C ALA A 4 -7.99 5.67 -7.19
N GLY A 5 -9.08 5.99 -7.89
CA GLY A 5 -10.38 6.22 -7.25
C GLY A 5 -10.98 4.91 -6.71
N SER A 6 -12.06 5.02 -5.96
CA SER A 6 -12.80 3.82 -5.51
C SER A 6 -13.52 3.15 -6.70
N GLY A 7 -13.50 1.82 -6.76
CA GLY A 7 -14.27 1.04 -7.73
C GLY A 7 -13.69 0.89 -9.13
N VAL A 8 -12.45 1.31 -9.38
CA VAL A 8 -11.82 1.30 -10.73
C VAL A 8 -10.99 0.05 -11.04
N GLY A 9 -11.22 -1.09 -10.38
CA GLY A 9 -10.46 -2.31 -10.65
C GLY A 9 -9.09 -2.42 -9.97
N LYS A 10 -8.80 -1.54 -9.00
CA LYS A 10 -7.55 -1.54 -8.21
C LYS A 10 -7.20 -2.93 -7.68
N SER A 11 -8.14 -3.58 -7.01
CA SER A 11 -7.91 -4.89 -6.37
C SER A 11 -7.60 -5.99 -7.39
N VAL A 12 -8.23 -5.96 -8.56
CA VAL A 12 -7.95 -6.89 -9.66
C VAL A 12 -6.53 -6.69 -10.16
N LEU A 13 -6.09 -5.44 -10.36
CA LEU A 13 -4.73 -5.14 -10.79
C LEU A 13 -3.70 -5.62 -9.75
N LEU A 14 -3.92 -5.36 -8.46
CA LEU A 14 -3.05 -5.85 -7.39
C LEU A 14 -2.97 -7.39 -7.36
N GLY A 15 -4.10 -8.05 -7.60
CA GLY A 15 -4.16 -9.51 -7.70
C GLY A 15 -3.40 -10.06 -8.90
N MET A 16 -3.48 -9.38 -10.05
CA MET A 16 -2.68 -9.74 -11.23
C MET A 16 -1.18 -9.58 -10.94
N MET A 17 -0.77 -8.47 -10.33
CA MET A 17 0.61 -8.25 -9.92
C MET A 17 1.10 -9.37 -8.99
N ALA A 18 0.29 -9.75 -7.98
CA ALA A 18 0.62 -10.83 -7.07
C ALA A 18 0.72 -12.20 -7.77
N ARG A 19 -0.15 -12.48 -8.75
CA ARG A 19 -0.15 -13.78 -9.45
C ARG A 19 1.03 -13.93 -10.42
N PHE A 20 1.39 -12.88 -11.13
CA PHE A 20 2.35 -12.92 -12.23
C PHE A 20 3.74 -12.40 -11.87
N THR A 21 3.96 -11.96 -10.64
CA THR A 21 5.28 -11.53 -10.18
C THR A 21 6.28 -12.69 -10.15
N ALA A 22 7.53 -12.38 -10.50
CA ALA A 22 8.68 -13.27 -10.34
C ALA A 22 9.25 -13.23 -8.90
N ALA A 23 8.68 -12.46 -7.97
CA ALA A 23 9.12 -12.40 -6.58
C ALA A 23 9.01 -13.76 -5.89
N ASP A 24 9.94 -14.07 -5.01
CA ASP A 24 9.95 -15.31 -4.23
C ASP A 24 8.81 -15.34 -3.21
N VAL A 25 8.55 -14.20 -2.58
CA VAL A 25 7.55 -14.03 -1.54
C VAL A 25 6.71 -12.78 -1.81
N ILE A 26 5.42 -12.88 -1.53
CA ILE A 26 4.50 -11.77 -1.62
C ILE A 26 4.03 -11.43 -0.21
N VAL A 27 4.13 -10.16 0.18
CA VAL A 27 3.56 -9.66 1.44
C VAL A 27 2.46 -8.66 1.09
N VAL A 28 1.26 -8.88 1.59
CA VAL A 28 0.11 -8.02 1.34
C VAL A 28 -0.37 -7.42 2.64
N GLY A 29 -0.31 -6.11 2.75
CA GLY A 29 -0.91 -5.33 3.84
C GLY A 29 -2.23 -4.71 3.38
N LEU A 30 -3.36 -5.27 3.83
CA LEU A 30 -4.71 -4.74 3.60
C LEU A 30 -5.08 -3.88 4.81
N ILE A 31 -4.79 -2.57 4.73
CA ILE A 31 -4.89 -1.64 5.85
C ILE A 31 -6.11 -0.74 5.69
N GLY A 32 -7.09 -0.91 6.58
CA GLY A 32 -8.30 -0.09 6.60
C GLY A 32 -9.28 -0.39 5.47
N GLU A 33 -9.16 -1.54 4.81
CA GLU A 33 -10.12 -2.00 3.83
C GLU A 33 -11.35 -2.63 4.53
N ARG A 34 -12.49 -2.67 3.84
CA ARG A 34 -13.70 -3.29 4.40
C ARG A 34 -13.54 -4.80 4.50
N GLY A 35 -14.07 -5.42 5.55
CA GLY A 35 -13.92 -6.87 5.78
C GLY A 35 -14.35 -7.73 4.58
N ARG A 36 -15.41 -7.34 3.85
CA ARG A 36 -15.84 -8.02 2.61
C ARG A 36 -14.82 -7.91 1.48
N GLU A 37 -14.13 -6.75 1.36
CA GLU A 37 -13.10 -6.51 0.34
C GLU A 37 -11.84 -7.32 0.67
N VAL A 38 -11.49 -7.41 1.95
CA VAL A 38 -10.42 -8.28 2.44
C VAL A 38 -10.69 -9.74 2.09
N LYS A 39 -11.90 -10.22 2.37
CA LYS A 39 -12.30 -11.60 2.04
C LYS A 39 -12.24 -11.86 0.54
N GLU A 40 -12.82 -10.97 -0.26
CA GLU A 40 -12.81 -11.07 -1.73
C GLU A 40 -11.38 -11.10 -2.28
N PHE A 41 -10.50 -10.25 -1.76
CA PHE A 41 -9.10 -10.22 -2.18
C PHE A 41 -8.39 -11.54 -1.90
N ILE A 42 -8.56 -12.10 -0.72
CA ILE A 42 -7.92 -13.36 -0.31
C ILE A 42 -8.47 -14.54 -1.09
N GLU A 43 -9.79 -14.70 -1.17
CA GLU A 43 -10.44 -15.89 -1.72
C GLU A 43 -10.47 -15.89 -3.25
N ASN A 44 -10.82 -14.75 -3.87
CA ASN A 44 -11.10 -14.66 -5.30
C ASN A 44 -9.95 -14.05 -6.10
N ILE A 45 -9.32 -13.01 -5.57
CA ILE A 45 -8.31 -12.26 -6.30
C ILE A 45 -6.94 -12.93 -6.16
N LEU A 46 -6.48 -13.18 -4.95
CA LEU A 46 -5.23 -13.89 -4.68
C LEU A 46 -5.38 -15.39 -4.94
N GLY A 47 -6.45 -15.98 -4.40
CA GLY A 47 -6.81 -17.37 -4.56
C GLY A 47 -5.82 -18.36 -3.92
N ALA A 48 -6.13 -19.64 -3.98
CA ALA A 48 -5.33 -20.67 -3.32
C ALA A 48 -3.88 -20.76 -3.83
N ALA A 49 -3.65 -20.52 -5.12
CA ALA A 49 -2.32 -20.54 -5.72
C ALA A 49 -1.45 -19.36 -5.25
N GLY A 50 -2.03 -18.14 -5.21
CA GLY A 50 -1.33 -16.96 -4.71
C GLY A 50 -1.02 -17.04 -3.22
N LEU A 51 -1.95 -17.58 -2.43
CA LEU A 51 -1.77 -17.75 -0.98
C LEU A 51 -0.58 -18.63 -0.60
N LYS A 52 -0.23 -19.62 -1.41
CA LYS A 52 0.89 -20.54 -1.11
C LYS A 52 2.24 -19.84 -0.96
N ARG A 53 2.42 -18.67 -1.56
CA ARG A 53 3.66 -17.88 -1.49
C ARG A 53 3.43 -16.47 -0.95
N SER A 54 2.30 -16.27 -0.27
CA SER A 54 1.93 -14.95 0.25
C SER A 54 1.76 -14.96 1.75
N VAL A 55 2.11 -13.85 2.37
CA VAL A 55 1.72 -13.50 3.74
C VAL A 55 0.75 -12.35 3.65
N VAL A 56 -0.43 -12.49 4.24
CA VAL A 56 -1.46 -11.44 4.22
C VAL A 56 -1.67 -10.90 5.64
N ILE A 57 -1.47 -9.61 5.80
CA ILE A 57 -1.77 -8.85 7.01
C ILE A 57 -3.03 -8.04 6.74
N ALA A 58 -4.13 -8.44 7.35
CA ALA A 58 -5.41 -7.77 7.18
C ALA A 58 -5.78 -7.03 8.47
N VAL A 59 -5.95 -5.72 8.36
CA VAL A 59 -6.41 -4.84 9.45
C VAL A 59 -7.59 -4.04 8.93
N PRO A 60 -8.83 -4.54 9.15
CA PRO A 60 -10.04 -3.93 8.61
C PRO A 60 -10.30 -2.50 9.12
N ALA A 61 -11.19 -1.78 8.40
CA ALA A 61 -11.50 -0.39 8.67
C ALA A 61 -12.15 -0.13 10.04
N ASP A 62 -12.80 -1.12 10.60
CA ASP A 62 -13.47 -1.07 11.93
C ASP A 62 -12.52 -1.31 13.10
N THR A 63 -11.24 -1.55 12.85
CA THR A 63 -10.21 -1.65 13.88
C THR A 63 -9.73 -0.28 14.35
N SER A 64 -9.07 -0.24 15.51
CA SER A 64 -8.51 1.01 16.02
C SER A 64 -7.44 1.61 15.10
N PRO A 65 -7.25 2.96 15.11
CA PRO A 65 -6.20 3.61 14.33
C PRO A 65 -4.80 3.05 14.64
N LEU A 66 -4.52 2.75 15.91
CA LEU A 66 -3.24 2.15 16.33
C LEU A 66 -3.01 0.79 15.68
N MET A 67 -4.03 -0.06 15.62
CA MET A 67 -3.92 -1.36 14.95
C MET A 67 -3.63 -1.20 13.45
N ARG A 68 -4.26 -0.23 12.78
CA ARG A 68 -4.00 0.06 11.37
C ARG A 68 -2.55 0.53 11.14
N LEU A 69 -2.01 1.38 12.02
CA LEU A 69 -0.61 1.80 11.97
C LEU A 69 0.35 0.62 12.20
N GLN A 70 0.08 -0.19 13.23
CA GLN A 70 0.90 -1.35 13.55
C GLN A 70 0.85 -2.41 12.45
N GLY A 71 -0.31 -2.63 11.84
CA GLY A 71 -0.48 -3.57 10.73
C GLY A 71 0.38 -3.21 9.52
N ALA A 72 0.44 -1.94 9.15
CA ALA A 72 1.30 -1.45 8.08
C ALA A 72 2.79 -1.65 8.41
N ALA A 73 3.20 -1.30 9.63
CA ALA A 73 4.57 -1.50 10.10
C ALA A 73 4.93 -2.98 10.16
N TYR A 74 4.02 -3.83 10.59
CA TYR A 74 4.21 -5.28 10.69
C TYR A 74 4.34 -5.93 9.31
N ALA A 75 3.49 -5.57 8.34
CA ALA A 75 3.62 -6.04 6.96
C ALA A 75 4.99 -5.68 6.38
N THR A 76 5.46 -4.46 6.62
CA THR A 76 6.78 -4.01 6.17
C THR A 76 7.89 -4.80 6.86
N SER A 77 7.80 -5.06 8.17
CA SER A 77 8.79 -5.85 8.91
C SER A 77 8.88 -7.30 8.43
N ILE A 78 7.75 -7.90 8.04
CA ILE A 78 7.75 -9.24 7.43
C ILE A 78 8.46 -9.21 6.07
N ALA A 79 8.21 -8.18 5.25
CA ALA A 79 8.91 -8.02 3.98
C ALA A 79 10.43 -7.86 4.18
N GLU A 80 10.85 -7.05 5.15
CA GLU A 80 12.26 -6.89 5.54
C GLU A 80 12.89 -8.22 5.98
N HIS A 81 12.18 -9.02 6.79
CA HIS A 81 12.65 -10.32 7.24
C HIS A 81 13.01 -11.25 6.07
N PHE A 82 12.16 -11.33 5.05
CA PHE A 82 12.45 -12.15 3.86
C PHE A 82 13.55 -11.55 2.99
N ARG A 83 13.58 -10.21 2.82
CA ARG A 83 14.67 -9.52 2.12
C ARG A 83 16.01 -9.85 2.77
N ASP A 84 16.09 -9.79 4.09
CA ASP A 84 17.34 -10.02 4.82
C ASP A 84 17.80 -11.50 4.76
N GLN A 85 16.90 -12.41 4.36
CA GLN A 85 17.22 -13.80 4.00
C GLN A 85 17.62 -13.96 2.51
N GLY A 86 17.84 -12.89 1.78
CA GLY A 86 18.24 -12.91 0.37
C GLY A 86 17.08 -13.13 -0.60
N ARG A 87 15.82 -12.98 -0.17
CA ARG A 87 14.65 -13.16 -1.04
C ARG A 87 14.25 -11.88 -1.76
N HIS A 88 13.72 -12.06 -2.96
CA HIS A 88 13.04 -10.98 -3.67
C HIS A 88 11.58 -10.94 -3.24
N VAL A 89 11.18 -9.84 -2.61
CA VAL A 89 9.86 -9.67 -1.99
C VAL A 89 9.04 -8.67 -2.80
N LEU A 90 7.80 -9.02 -3.10
CA LEU A 90 6.78 -8.06 -3.53
C LEU A 90 5.96 -7.65 -2.31
N LEU A 91 6.05 -6.39 -1.91
CA LEU A 91 5.18 -5.79 -0.89
C LEU A 91 4.04 -5.03 -1.55
N ILE A 92 2.81 -5.41 -1.26
CA ILE A 92 1.60 -4.68 -1.68
C ILE A 92 0.99 -4.07 -0.43
N MET A 93 0.89 -2.73 -0.37
CA MET A 93 0.28 -1.99 0.74
C MET A 93 -0.98 -1.27 0.27
N ASP A 94 -2.13 -1.80 0.64
CA ASP A 94 -3.44 -1.23 0.32
C ASP A 94 -4.15 -0.78 1.60
N SER A 95 -4.13 0.50 1.97
CA SER A 95 -3.60 1.62 1.22
C SER A 95 -2.77 2.57 2.11
N LEU A 96 -1.87 3.29 1.51
CA LEU A 96 -1.10 4.36 2.17
C LEU A 96 -2.02 5.48 2.67
N THR A 97 -3.12 5.77 1.96
CA THR A 97 -4.14 6.73 2.39
C THR A 97 -4.77 6.32 3.72
N ARG A 98 -5.09 5.05 3.91
CA ARG A 98 -5.68 4.54 5.16
C ARG A 98 -4.67 4.58 6.31
N PHE A 99 -3.40 4.34 6.04
CA PHE A 99 -2.33 4.57 7.02
C PHE A 99 -2.25 6.05 7.44
N ALA A 100 -2.27 6.98 6.48
CA ALA A 100 -2.26 8.41 6.75
C ALA A 100 -3.49 8.86 7.57
N MET A 101 -4.68 8.35 7.25
CA MET A 101 -5.90 8.61 8.02
C MET A 101 -5.80 8.10 9.45
N ALA A 102 -5.26 6.90 9.66
CA ALA A 102 -5.06 6.34 10.99
C ALA A 102 -4.06 7.21 11.82
N GLN A 103 -2.98 7.66 11.20
CA GLN A 103 -2.04 8.57 11.85
C GLN A 103 -2.68 9.91 12.20
N ARG A 104 -3.52 10.45 11.30
CA ARG A 104 -4.30 11.65 11.57
C ARG A 104 -5.19 11.49 12.80
N GLU A 105 -5.94 10.39 12.89
CA GLU A 105 -6.83 10.11 14.02
C GLU A 105 -6.05 10.08 15.36
N VAL A 106 -4.89 9.41 15.39
CA VAL A 106 -4.04 9.34 16.58
C VAL A 106 -3.47 10.71 16.94
N ALA A 107 -2.92 11.43 15.96
CA ALA A 107 -2.30 12.72 16.19
C ALA A 107 -3.30 13.78 16.70
N LEU A 108 -4.50 13.84 16.12
CA LEU A 108 -5.56 14.72 16.58
C LEU A 108 -6.03 14.36 18.00
N ALA A 109 -6.11 13.07 18.32
CA ALA A 109 -6.52 12.62 19.66
C ALA A 109 -5.54 13.02 20.77
N ILE A 110 -4.26 13.16 20.45
CA ILE A 110 -3.23 13.64 21.39
C ILE A 110 -3.01 15.14 21.34
N GLY A 111 -3.83 15.88 20.56
CA GLY A 111 -3.82 17.34 20.53
C GLY A 111 -2.83 17.95 19.51
N GLU A 112 -2.27 17.18 18.57
CA GLU A 112 -1.45 17.76 17.51
C GLU A 112 -2.32 18.60 16.56
N PRO A 113 -1.97 19.88 16.31
CA PRO A 113 -2.80 20.77 15.50
C PRO A 113 -2.76 20.37 14.01
N PRO A 114 -3.90 20.39 13.31
CA PRO A 114 -3.93 20.16 11.87
C PRO A 114 -3.34 21.37 11.12
N VAL A 115 -2.62 21.12 10.03
CA VAL A 115 -2.00 22.14 9.20
C VAL A 115 -2.51 22.16 7.76
N THR A 116 -2.75 21.00 7.16
CA THR A 116 -3.17 20.90 5.76
C THR A 116 -4.41 20.03 5.63
N ARG A 117 -5.54 20.62 5.24
CA ARG A 117 -6.83 19.92 5.07
C ARG A 117 -7.18 18.97 6.24
N GLY A 118 -6.87 19.37 7.47
CA GLY A 118 -7.13 18.61 8.66
C GLY A 118 -6.08 17.54 8.98
N TYR A 119 -4.97 17.46 8.24
CA TYR A 119 -3.86 16.55 8.53
C TYR A 119 -2.77 17.23 9.37
N PRO A 120 -2.38 16.66 10.52
CA PRO A 120 -1.25 17.10 11.32
C PRO A 120 0.11 16.84 10.66
N PRO A 121 1.17 17.57 11.03
CA PRO A 121 2.52 17.41 10.47
C PRO A 121 3.09 15.99 10.60
N SER A 122 2.79 15.31 11.70
CA SER A 122 3.28 13.94 11.93
C SER A 122 2.86 12.94 10.86
N VAL A 123 1.73 13.17 10.17
CA VAL A 123 1.29 12.31 9.06
C VAL A 123 2.33 12.35 7.92
N PHE A 124 2.75 13.55 7.55
CA PHE A 124 3.72 13.75 6.46
C PHE A 124 5.13 13.30 6.83
N ALA A 125 5.48 13.31 8.11
CA ALA A 125 6.74 12.77 8.60
C ALA A 125 6.76 11.23 8.61
N ARG A 126 5.65 10.59 8.97
CA ARG A 126 5.59 9.12 9.08
C ARG A 126 5.43 8.38 7.75
N MET A 127 4.82 9.01 6.76
CA MET A 127 4.66 8.38 5.44
C MET A 127 6.00 8.03 4.79
N PRO A 128 6.99 8.95 4.66
CA PRO A 128 8.31 8.61 4.15
C PRO A 128 9.01 7.52 4.97
N GLN A 129 8.93 7.59 6.31
CA GLN A 129 9.54 6.58 7.20
C GLN A 129 9.03 5.17 6.92
N LEU A 130 7.76 5.00 6.57
CA LEU A 130 7.21 3.70 6.18
C LEU A 130 7.70 3.28 4.79
N VAL A 131 7.65 4.18 3.83
CA VAL A 131 7.94 3.90 2.42
C VAL A 131 9.43 3.60 2.19
N GLU A 132 10.33 4.35 2.83
CA GLU A 132 11.77 4.21 2.69
C GLU A 132 12.33 2.88 3.22
N ARG A 133 11.54 2.11 3.95
CA ARG A 133 11.91 0.76 4.40
C ARG A 133 11.92 -0.27 3.27
N ALA A 134 11.25 0.02 2.16
CA ALA A 134 11.32 -0.79 0.95
C ALA A 134 12.64 -0.53 0.19
N GLY A 135 13.03 -1.46 -0.67
CA GLY A 135 14.23 -1.34 -1.49
C GLY A 135 15.19 -2.51 -1.32
N ASN A 136 16.41 -2.30 -1.80
CA ASN A 136 17.44 -3.34 -1.77
C ASN A 136 18.00 -3.55 -0.36
N GLY A 137 18.29 -4.81 -0.06
CA GLY A 137 19.08 -5.20 1.10
C GLY A 137 20.57 -4.90 0.91
N PRO A 138 21.42 -5.34 1.85
CA PRO A 138 22.88 -5.28 1.71
C PRO A 138 23.35 -5.94 0.42
N GLU A 139 24.59 -5.64 -0.01
CA GLU A 139 25.18 -6.20 -1.21
C GLU A 139 25.13 -7.74 -1.18
N GLY A 140 24.58 -8.36 -2.24
CA GLY A 140 24.32 -9.79 -2.31
C GLY A 140 23.07 -10.26 -1.55
N GLY A 141 22.31 -9.34 -0.94
CA GLY A 141 21.05 -9.61 -0.27
C GLY A 141 19.83 -9.60 -1.20
N GLY A 142 18.65 -9.77 -0.60
CA GLY A 142 17.37 -9.68 -1.31
C GLY A 142 16.92 -8.24 -1.56
N SER A 143 15.70 -8.11 -2.05
CA SER A 143 15.08 -6.80 -2.34
C SER A 143 13.61 -6.78 -1.98
N ILE A 144 13.07 -5.58 -1.70
CA ILE A 144 11.63 -5.33 -1.60
C ILE A 144 11.23 -4.42 -2.73
N THR A 145 10.42 -4.92 -3.66
CA THR A 145 9.66 -4.11 -4.60
C THR A 145 8.31 -3.81 -3.98
N ALA A 146 8.04 -2.55 -3.67
CA ALA A 146 6.81 -2.17 -2.97
C ALA A 146 5.84 -1.40 -3.87
N PHE A 147 4.57 -1.79 -3.80
CA PHE A 147 3.45 -1.08 -4.42
C PHE A 147 2.53 -0.54 -3.33
N TYR A 148 2.45 0.79 -3.26
CA TYR A 148 1.54 1.49 -2.36
C TYR A 148 0.37 2.03 -3.15
N THR A 149 -0.85 1.68 -2.73
CA THR A 149 -2.04 2.29 -3.30
C THR A 149 -2.35 3.59 -2.58
N VAL A 150 -2.75 4.58 -3.35
CA VAL A 150 -3.17 5.89 -2.86
C VAL A 150 -4.58 6.14 -3.38
N LEU A 151 -5.52 6.27 -2.46
CA LEU A 151 -6.92 6.58 -2.78
C LEU A 151 -7.04 8.09 -2.96
N ALA A 152 -7.40 8.53 -4.14
CA ALA A 152 -7.80 9.91 -4.41
C ALA A 152 -9.33 9.97 -4.57
N GLU A 153 -10.00 10.89 -3.88
CA GLU A 153 -11.42 11.14 -4.09
C GLU A 153 -11.60 11.93 -5.40
N GLY A 154 -12.07 11.25 -6.44
CA GLY A 154 -12.21 11.84 -7.78
C GLY A 154 -10.87 12.28 -8.38
N ASP A 155 -10.90 13.33 -9.21
CA ASP A 155 -9.71 13.96 -9.79
C ASP A 155 -9.11 15.05 -8.89
N ASP A 156 -9.27 14.94 -7.54
CA ASP A 156 -8.71 15.94 -6.63
C ASP A 156 -7.17 15.88 -6.61
N GLN A 157 -6.55 16.58 -7.54
CA GLN A 157 -5.10 16.75 -7.61
C GLN A 157 -4.52 17.51 -6.40
N GLN A 158 -5.38 18.13 -5.59
CA GLN A 158 -5.00 18.88 -4.40
C GLN A 158 -5.12 18.05 -3.11
N ASP A 159 -5.41 16.75 -3.18
CA ASP A 159 -5.38 15.87 -2.01
C ASP A 159 -3.96 15.86 -1.42
N PRO A 160 -3.79 16.29 -0.14
CA PRO A 160 -2.46 16.43 0.45
C PRO A 160 -1.72 15.08 0.58
N ILE A 161 -2.45 13.99 0.76
CA ILE A 161 -1.85 12.65 0.86
C ILE A 161 -1.41 12.17 -0.51
N ALA A 162 -2.21 12.37 -1.54
CA ALA A 162 -1.82 12.05 -2.92
C ALA A 162 -0.60 12.87 -3.37
N HIS A 163 -0.56 14.18 -3.01
CA HIS A 163 0.58 15.03 -3.30
C HIS A 163 1.85 14.58 -2.58
N ALA A 164 1.77 14.32 -1.27
CA ALA A 164 2.89 13.81 -0.48
C ALA A 164 3.37 12.45 -0.99
N ALA A 165 2.44 11.55 -1.33
CA ALA A 165 2.78 10.23 -1.86
C ALA A 165 3.52 10.32 -3.20
N ARG A 166 3.14 11.25 -4.09
CA ARG A 166 3.88 11.47 -5.35
C ARG A 166 5.32 11.95 -5.14
N ALA A 167 5.56 12.68 -4.06
CA ALA A 167 6.89 13.18 -3.73
C ALA A 167 7.84 12.13 -3.14
N ILE A 168 7.28 11.10 -2.47
CA ILE A 168 8.07 10.07 -1.76
C ILE A 168 8.13 8.72 -2.47
N LEU A 169 7.20 8.46 -3.41
CA LEU A 169 7.19 7.22 -4.18
C LEU A 169 8.01 7.39 -5.45
N ASP A 170 9.08 6.61 -5.58
CA ASP A 170 9.95 6.62 -6.75
C ASP A 170 9.21 6.15 -8.02
N GLY A 171 9.58 6.75 -9.13
CA GLY A 171 9.09 6.41 -10.47
C GLY A 171 7.83 7.18 -10.88
N PRO A 172 7.52 7.17 -12.18
CA PRO A 172 6.26 7.72 -12.66
C PRO A 172 5.11 6.98 -11.99
N PRO A 173 3.96 7.67 -11.72
CA PRO A 173 2.79 6.98 -11.18
C PRO A 173 2.45 5.82 -12.12
N VAL A 174 2.65 4.59 -11.63
CA VAL A 174 2.30 3.39 -12.38
C VAL A 174 0.78 3.30 -12.39
N ALA A 175 0.19 3.83 -13.45
CA ALA A 175 -1.22 3.89 -13.73
C ALA A 175 -2.06 4.76 -12.77
N GLN A 176 -2.42 5.93 -13.23
CA GLN A 176 -3.68 6.53 -12.87
C GLN A 176 -4.76 5.63 -13.51
N VAL A 177 -5.41 4.78 -12.72
CA VAL A 177 -6.53 3.99 -13.20
C VAL A 177 -7.71 4.95 -13.34
N ALA A 178 -7.74 5.64 -14.47
CA ALA A 178 -8.92 6.39 -14.89
C ALA A 178 -10.03 5.39 -15.22
N ALA A 179 -11.27 5.77 -14.99
CA ALA A 179 -12.43 4.99 -15.38
C ALA A 179 -12.40 4.74 -16.91
N GLY A 180 -11.98 3.54 -17.33
CA GLY A 180 -11.83 3.15 -18.73
C GLY A 180 -10.73 2.12 -18.90
N ILE A 181 -11.10 0.86 -18.88
CA ILE A 181 -10.19 -0.30 -18.92
C ILE A 181 -9.40 -0.45 -20.24
N ASP A 182 -9.55 0.43 -21.21
CA ASP A 182 -9.07 0.18 -22.57
C ASP A 182 -7.60 0.50 -22.86
N HIS A 183 -6.83 1.07 -21.93
CA HIS A 183 -5.42 1.46 -22.22
C HIS A 183 -4.35 0.97 -21.24
N ALA A 184 -4.69 0.23 -20.19
CA ALA A 184 -3.72 -0.21 -19.17
C ALA A 184 -2.87 -1.43 -19.59
N ALA A 185 -3.21 -2.12 -20.66
CA ALA A 185 -2.49 -3.32 -21.12
C ALA A 185 -1.20 -3.03 -21.91
N ALA A 186 -0.87 -1.80 -22.22
CA ALA A 186 0.14 -1.47 -23.23
C ALA A 186 1.51 -1.00 -22.72
N ARG A 187 1.74 -0.87 -21.39
CA ARG A 187 3.02 -0.35 -20.87
C ARG A 187 3.50 -1.05 -19.61
N ILE A 188 3.68 -2.35 -19.67
CA ILE A 188 4.54 -3.07 -18.72
C ILE A 188 5.63 -3.74 -19.56
N HIS A 189 6.71 -3.00 -19.76
CA HIS A 189 8.00 -3.53 -20.21
C HIS A 189 9.03 -3.21 -19.16
#